data_cf527cec23238cbeccdb958067e0daf2
#
_entry.id   cf527cec23238cbeccdb958067e0daf2
#
_cell.length_a   1.000
_cell.length_b   1.000
_cell.length_c   1.000
_cell.angle_alpha   90.00
_cell.angle_beta   90.00
_cell.angle_gamma   90.00
#
_symmetry.space_group_name_H-M   'P 1'
#
loop_
_entity.id
_entity.type
_entity.pdbx_description
1 polymer ?
#
loop_
_entity_poly.entity_id
_entity_poly.type
_entity_poly.pdbx_seq_one_letter_code
_entity_poly.pdbx_strand_id
1 'polypeptide(L)'
;ELRENNGEIDAAEKHALPRLIEQRDIRGDVHMHTVATDGRNSIREMADAALERGYEYIAITDHSKNLAMTNGLDDARALEHIKRIREVDAELEGRIRVFPGIEVDILGDGELDLSNEVLAQMDVVIASVHSLFNQPEAQMTERVLRAIENPYVRILGHPTGRLLLRREAFQIDIASVIRRASELGVAVEHNAYPDRLDLCDRDLRLAKELGCKISINTDSHHTSHMEKMRYGIRQLRRAWLTKADVLNALSANEFLAALRSRP
;
A
#
# COMPACT_ATOMS: atom_id res chain seq x y z
N GLU A 1 -7.82 -2.42 22.12
CA GLU A 1 -7.57 -1.44 21.08
C GLU A 1 -8.38 -0.15 21.24
N LEU A 2 -9.50 -0.19 21.93
CA LEU A 2 -10.38 0.97 22.16
C LEU A 2 -10.25 1.46 23.59
N ARG A 3 -9.09 1.98 23.98
CA ARG A 3 -8.81 2.50 25.34
C ARG A 3 -7.90 3.74 25.32
N GLU A 4 -8.04 4.55 24.27
CA GLU A 4 -7.15 5.69 24.03
C GLU A 4 -7.81 7.04 24.36
N ASN A 5 -8.92 7.01 25.09
CA ASN A 5 -9.73 8.21 25.42
C ASN A 5 -10.20 8.97 24.17
N ASN A 6 -10.63 8.22 23.17
CA ASN A 6 -11.11 8.76 21.88
C ASN A 6 -12.64 8.66 21.73
N GLY A 7 -13.38 8.65 22.83
CA GLY A 7 -14.84 8.55 22.84
C GLY A 7 -15.38 7.10 22.93
N GLU A 8 -14.52 6.14 23.22
CA GLU A 8 -14.91 4.72 23.30
C GLU A 8 -15.89 4.43 24.45
N ILE A 9 -15.82 5.16 25.56
CA ILE A 9 -16.73 5.00 26.68
C ILE A 9 -18.14 5.45 26.26
N ASP A 10 -18.26 6.64 25.68
CA ASP A 10 -19.52 7.17 25.18
C ASP A 10 -20.13 6.28 24.09
N ALA A 11 -19.28 5.76 23.20
CA ALA A 11 -19.73 4.83 22.17
C ALA A 11 -20.20 3.50 22.75
N ALA A 12 -19.54 2.99 23.80
CA ALA A 12 -19.95 1.78 24.48
C ALA A 12 -21.30 1.95 25.21
N GLU A 13 -21.48 3.06 25.92
CA GLU A 13 -22.76 3.41 26.60
C GLU A 13 -23.93 3.50 25.61
N LYS A 14 -23.66 4.05 24.41
CA LYS A 14 -24.64 4.17 23.33
C LYS A 14 -24.79 2.92 22.47
N HIS A 15 -24.09 1.82 22.78
CA HIS A 15 -24.01 0.59 21.96
C HIS A 15 -23.59 0.87 20.51
N ALA A 16 -22.75 1.89 20.30
CA ALA A 16 -22.28 2.38 19.00
C ALA A 16 -20.80 2.05 18.70
N LEU A 17 -20.19 1.10 19.43
CA LEU A 17 -18.84 0.63 19.12
C LEU A 17 -18.81 0.00 17.72
N PRO A 18 -17.85 0.37 16.86
CA PRO A 18 -17.76 -0.18 15.53
C PRO A 18 -17.32 -1.66 15.57
N ARG A 19 -17.79 -2.45 14.61
CA ARG A 19 -17.20 -3.77 14.35
C ARG A 19 -15.85 -3.57 13.67
N LEU A 20 -14.78 -3.63 14.46
CA LEU A 20 -13.42 -3.43 13.98
C LEU A 20 -13.01 -4.54 13.01
N ILE A 21 -12.14 -4.15 12.05
CA ILE A 21 -11.55 -5.06 11.08
C ILE A 21 -10.78 -6.19 11.79
N GLU A 22 -10.82 -7.38 11.20
CA GLU A 22 -10.14 -8.58 11.69
C GLU A 22 -9.26 -9.19 10.58
N GLN A 23 -8.32 -10.06 10.95
CA GLN A 23 -7.43 -10.75 10.01
C GLN A 23 -8.23 -11.49 8.92
N ARG A 24 -9.32 -12.14 9.28
CA ARG A 24 -10.20 -12.89 8.36
C ARG A 24 -10.96 -12.02 7.36
N ASP A 25 -10.98 -10.70 7.56
CA ASP A 25 -11.60 -9.76 6.63
C ASP A 25 -10.64 -9.39 5.48
N ILE A 26 -9.34 -9.66 5.63
CA ILE A 26 -8.31 -9.36 4.63
C ILE A 26 -8.29 -10.46 3.57
N ARG A 27 -8.49 -10.08 2.32
CA ARG A 27 -8.58 -10.96 1.15
C ARG A 27 -7.38 -10.90 0.23
N GLY A 28 -6.49 -9.92 0.42
CA GLY A 28 -5.28 -9.80 -0.38
C GLY A 28 -4.22 -8.89 0.24
N ASP A 29 -3.01 -8.97 -0.31
CA ASP A 29 -1.86 -8.14 0.03
C ASP A 29 -1.25 -7.63 -1.28
N VAL A 30 -1.08 -6.33 -1.41
CA VAL A 30 -0.77 -5.72 -2.71
C VAL A 30 0.52 -4.91 -2.73
N HIS A 31 1.41 -5.16 -1.74
CA HIS A 31 2.75 -4.59 -1.72
C HIS A 31 3.75 -5.68 -1.35
N MET A 32 4.44 -6.20 -2.38
CA MET A 32 5.46 -7.25 -2.19
C MET A 32 6.45 -7.30 -3.35
N HIS A 33 7.63 -7.79 -3.03
CA HIS A 33 8.81 -7.81 -3.90
C HIS A 33 9.27 -9.24 -4.18
N THR A 34 9.86 -9.44 -5.36
CA THR A 34 10.34 -10.75 -5.82
C THR A 34 11.82 -10.70 -6.13
N VAL A 35 12.37 -11.83 -6.57
CA VAL A 35 13.76 -11.93 -7.06
C VAL A 35 14.03 -11.08 -8.32
N ALA A 36 13.03 -10.43 -8.87
CA ALA A 36 13.22 -9.48 -9.97
C ALA A 36 13.93 -8.19 -9.47
N THR A 37 13.74 -7.85 -8.21
CA THR A 37 14.42 -6.73 -7.54
C THR A 37 15.18 -7.23 -6.30
N ASP A 38 14.71 -6.99 -5.10
CA ASP A 38 15.38 -7.30 -3.84
C ASP A 38 14.62 -8.28 -2.94
N GLY A 39 13.50 -8.80 -3.42
CA GLY A 39 12.83 -9.92 -2.78
C GLY A 39 13.61 -11.23 -2.91
N ARG A 40 13.19 -12.25 -2.15
CA ARG A 40 13.91 -13.53 -2.04
C ARG A 40 13.17 -14.68 -2.70
N ASN A 41 11.95 -14.48 -3.13
CA ASN A 41 11.11 -15.52 -3.70
C ASN A 41 10.63 -15.11 -5.10
N SER A 42 10.34 -16.11 -5.93
CA SER A 42 9.72 -15.92 -7.24
C SER A 42 8.25 -15.47 -7.11
N ILE A 43 7.68 -14.95 -8.19
CA ILE A 43 6.25 -14.61 -8.27
C ILE A 43 5.39 -15.81 -7.85
N ARG A 44 5.73 -17.01 -8.35
CA ARG A 44 4.99 -18.24 -8.06
C ARG A 44 5.04 -18.60 -6.58
N GLU A 45 6.20 -18.57 -5.95
CA GLU A 45 6.33 -18.86 -4.52
C GLU A 45 5.57 -17.86 -3.64
N MET A 46 5.58 -16.57 -4.02
CA MET A 46 4.79 -15.56 -3.31
C MET A 46 3.29 -15.83 -3.45
N ALA A 47 2.82 -16.20 -4.64
CA ALA A 47 1.42 -16.53 -4.87
C ALA A 47 0.97 -17.80 -4.12
N ASP A 48 1.77 -18.85 -4.15
CA ASP A 48 1.47 -20.10 -3.43
C ASP A 48 1.42 -19.87 -1.91
N ALA A 49 2.36 -19.08 -1.36
CA ALA A 49 2.36 -18.70 0.06
C ALA A 49 1.16 -17.82 0.46
N ALA A 50 0.68 -16.97 -0.43
CA ALA A 50 -0.53 -16.16 -0.21
C ALA A 50 -1.80 -17.04 -0.24
N LEU A 51 -1.86 -17.98 -1.19
CA LEU A 51 -2.96 -18.95 -1.29
C LEU A 51 -3.08 -19.81 -0.03
N GLU A 52 -1.96 -20.29 0.53
CA GLU A 52 -1.93 -21.03 1.79
C GLU A 52 -2.49 -20.23 2.98
N ARG A 53 -2.40 -18.90 2.92
CA ARG A 53 -2.96 -17.98 3.93
C ARG A 53 -4.43 -17.62 3.68
N GLY A 54 -5.02 -18.15 2.62
CA GLY A 54 -6.41 -17.91 2.23
C GLY A 54 -6.63 -16.56 1.54
N TYR A 55 -5.60 -15.95 0.97
CA TYR A 55 -5.76 -14.75 0.15
C TYR A 55 -6.36 -15.10 -1.20
N GLU A 56 -7.21 -14.23 -1.71
CA GLU A 56 -7.85 -14.35 -3.03
C GLU A 56 -7.02 -13.67 -4.11
N TYR A 57 -6.19 -12.71 -3.72
CA TYR A 57 -5.31 -11.98 -4.64
C TYR A 57 -4.08 -11.42 -3.96
N ILE A 58 -3.07 -11.18 -4.77
CA ILE A 58 -1.88 -10.40 -4.45
C ILE A 58 -1.56 -9.46 -5.61
N ALA A 59 -0.76 -8.42 -5.36
CA ALA A 59 -0.08 -7.69 -6.42
C ALA A 59 1.44 -7.81 -6.22
N ILE A 60 2.16 -8.05 -7.30
CA ILE A 60 3.62 -7.98 -7.31
C ILE A 60 4.01 -6.55 -7.67
N THR A 61 4.74 -5.91 -6.79
CA THR A 61 5.07 -4.48 -6.85
C THR A 61 6.56 -4.25 -6.66
N ASP A 62 7.36 -4.95 -7.44
CA ASP A 62 8.81 -4.80 -7.45
C ASP A 62 9.21 -3.33 -7.67
N HIS A 63 10.41 -2.94 -7.21
CA HIS A 63 10.90 -1.56 -7.27
C HIS A 63 11.17 -1.07 -8.69
N SER A 64 10.93 0.21 -8.94
CA SER A 64 11.35 0.92 -10.15
C SER A 64 12.83 1.34 -10.09
N LYS A 65 13.35 1.86 -11.21
CA LYS A 65 14.79 2.01 -11.48
C LYS A 65 15.57 2.96 -10.57
N ASN A 66 14.93 3.96 -9.95
CA ASN A 66 15.67 4.98 -9.19
C ASN A 66 16.30 4.43 -7.91
N LEU A 67 15.74 3.38 -7.32
CA LEU A 67 16.31 2.70 -6.16
C LEU A 67 17.38 1.68 -6.62
N ALA A 68 18.53 2.19 -7.04
CA ALA A 68 19.58 1.41 -7.70
C ALA A 68 20.06 0.17 -6.92
N MET A 69 20.07 0.23 -5.57
CA MET A 69 20.53 -0.88 -4.73
C MET A 69 19.60 -2.11 -4.75
N THR A 70 18.36 -1.94 -5.22
CA THR A 70 17.36 -3.02 -5.30
C THR A 70 17.32 -3.68 -6.67
N ASN A 71 18.19 -3.33 -7.61
CA ASN A 71 18.12 -3.77 -9.00
C ASN A 71 16.80 -3.37 -9.69
N GLY A 72 16.28 -2.18 -9.36
CA GLY A 72 14.97 -1.68 -9.79
C GLY A 72 14.74 -1.75 -11.30
N LEU A 73 13.48 -1.88 -11.68
CA LEU A 73 13.03 -2.11 -13.05
C LEU A 73 12.97 -0.80 -13.83
N ASP A 74 13.64 -0.73 -14.98
CA ASP A 74 13.39 0.29 -16.00
C ASP A 74 12.13 -0.04 -16.81
N ASP A 75 11.75 0.86 -17.74
CA ASP A 75 10.52 0.73 -18.53
C ASP A 75 10.47 -0.61 -19.31
N ALA A 76 11.58 -1.04 -19.91
CA ALA A 76 11.64 -2.27 -20.70
C ALA A 76 11.51 -3.49 -19.80
N ARG A 77 12.23 -3.52 -18.67
CA ARG A 77 12.18 -4.61 -17.70
C ARG A 77 10.81 -4.67 -17.00
N ALA A 78 10.20 -3.53 -16.72
CA ALA A 78 8.86 -3.47 -16.15
C ALA A 78 7.82 -4.09 -17.10
N LEU A 79 7.86 -3.78 -18.39
CA LEU A 79 6.98 -4.39 -19.39
C LEU A 79 7.17 -5.91 -19.49
N GLU A 80 8.40 -6.39 -19.44
CA GLU A 80 8.69 -7.83 -19.44
C GLU A 80 8.19 -8.49 -18.13
N HIS A 81 8.34 -7.81 -17.01
CA HIS A 81 7.87 -8.29 -15.72
C HIS A 81 6.33 -8.41 -15.65
N ILE A 82 5.60 -7.45 -16.24
CA ILE A 82 4.13 -7.54 -16.39
C ILE A 82 3.74 -8.85 -17.11
N LYS A 83 4.44 -9.21 -18.20
CA LYS A 83 4.14 -10.46 -18.92
C LYS A 83 4.32 -11.68 -18.05
N ARG A 84 5.44 -11.75 -17.31
CA ARG A 84 5.72 -12.86 -16.39
C ARG A 84 4.68 -12.99 -15.27
N ILE A 85 4.24 -11.84 -14.72
CA ILE A 85 3.18 -11.85 -13.71
C ILE A 85 1.88 -12.40 -14.29
N ARG A 86 1.50 -11.98 -15.50
CA ARG A 86 0.29 -12.47 -16.18
C ARG A 86 0.38 -13.96 -16.53
N GLU A 87 1.56 -14.44 -16.91
CA GLU A 87 1.81 -15.87 -17.15
C GLU A 87 1.57 -16.69 -15.88
N VAL A 88 2.13 -16.25 -14.75
CA VAL A 88 1.92 -16.92 -13.45
C VAL A 88 0.45 -16.84 -13.02
N ASP A 89 -0.24 -15.69 -13.20
CA ASP A 89 -1.68 -15.57 -12.92
C ASP A 89 -2.49 -16.59 -13.71
N ALA A 90 -2.19 -16.76 -15.00
CA ALA A 90 -2.84 -17.75 -15.86
C ALA A 90 -2.57 -19.20 -15.43
N GLU A 91 -1.33 -19.54 -15.06
CA GLU A 91 -0.95 -20.87 -14.55
C GLU A 91 -1.65 -21.25 -13.24
N LEU A 92 -2.07 -20.25 -12.46
CA LEU A 92 -2.77 -20.47 -11.20
C LEU A 92 -4.27 -20.79 -11.38
N GLU A 93 -4.80 -20.73 -12.61
CA GLU A 93 -6.15 -21.18 -12.98
C GLU A 93 -7.27 -20.60 -12.08
N GLY A 94 -7.07 -19.35 -11.63
CA GLY A 94 -8.04 -18.64 -10.77
C GLY A 94 -8.06 -19.08 -9.31
N ARG A 95 -7.16 -19.94 -8.86
CA ARG A 95 -7.03 -20.32 -7.44
C ARG A 95 -6.66 -19.12 -6.56
N ILE A 96 -5.88 -18.22 -7.09
CA ILE A 96 -5.55 -16.90 -6.57
C ILE A 96 -5.28 -15.98 -7.76
N ARG A 97 -5.58 -14.70 -7.66
CA ARG A 97 -5.24 -13.71 -8.69
C ARG A 97 -3.92 -13.04 -8.37
N VAL A 98 -3.09 -12.84 -9.40
CA VAL A 98 -1.81 -12.13 -9.27
C VAL A 98 -1.82 -10.91 -10.18
N PHE A 99 -1.95 -9.72 -9.58
CA PHE A 99 -2.03 -8.47 -10.32
C PHE A 99 -0.63 -7.92 -10.65
N PRO A 100 -0.37 -7.50 -11.91
CA PRO A 100 0.81 -6.74 -12.24
C PRO A 100 0.77 -5.37 -11.57
N GLY A 101 1.83 -5.04 -10.86
CA GLY A 101 2.00 -3.79 -10.17
C GLY A 101 3.45 -3.32 -10.15
N ILE A 102 3.68 -2.19 -9.53
CA ILE A 102 4.98 -1.58 -9.35
C ILE A 102 4.97 -0.72 -8.08
N GLU A 103 6.06 -0.72 -7.33
CA GLU A 103 6.39 0.35 -6.41
C GLU A 103 7.29 1.34 -7.15
N VAL A 104 6.67 2.45 -7.61
CA VAL A 104 7.33 3.49 -8.39
C VAL A 104 7.89 4.58 -7.49
N ASP A 105 9.12 5.01 -7.77
CA ASP A 105 9.79 6.04 -6.98
C ASP A 105 9.26 7.44 -7.31
N ILE A 106 8.97 8.22 -6.26
CA ILE A 106 8.66 9.64 -6.37
C ILE A 106 9.99 10.40 -6.39
N LEU A 107 10.33 11.01 -7.51
CA LEU A 107 11.54 11.81 -7.69
C LEU A 107 11.49 13.11 -6.87
N GLY A 108 12.62 13.79 -6.74
CA GLY A 108 12.73 14.98 -5.89
C GLY A 108 11.82 16.15 -6.26
N ASP A 109 11.34 16.20 -7.49
CA ASP A 109 10.40 17.18 -8.03
C ASP A 109 8.94 16.70 -8.07
N GLY A 110 8.68 15.45 -7.61
CA GLY A 110 7.37 14.85 -7.61
C GLY A 110 6.98 14.09 -8.89
N GLU A 111 7.85 14.04 -9.90
CA GLU A 111 7.65 13.13 -11.04
C GLU A 111 7.87 11.67 -10.61
N LEU A 112 7.35 10.73 -11.40
CA LEU A 112 7.59 9.32 -11.21
C LEU A 112 8.74 8.85 -12.11
N ASP A 113 9.50 7.87 -11.66
CA ASP A 113 10.70 7.41 -12.39
C ASP A 113 10.43 6.39 -13.51
N LEU A 114 9.15 6.07 -13.78
CA LEU A 114 8.71 5.30 -14.94
C LEU A 114 7.76 6.11 -15.81
N SER A 115 7.71 5.78 -17.11
CA SER A 115 6.82 6.45 -18.06
C SER A 115 5.34 6.10 -17.82
N ASN A 116 4.45 7.02 -18.19
CA ASN A 116 3.02 6.80 -18.09
C ASN A 116 2.54 5.64 -18.98
N GLU A 117 3.22 5.38 -20.11
CA GLU A 117 2.93 4.27 -21.02
C GLU A 117 3.12 2.91 -20.33
N VAL A 118 4.10 2.80 -19.45
CA VAL A 118 4.34 1.60 -18.64
C VAL A 118 3.35 1.53 -17.49
N LEU A 119 3.16 2.63 -16.75
CA LEU A 119 2.24 2.69 -15.60
C LEU A 119 0.79 2.37 -16.01
N ALA A 120 0.38 2.74 -17.23
CA ALA A 120 -0.94 2.44 -17.78
C ALA A 120 -1.21 0.92 -17.94
N GLN A 121 -0.18 0.08 -17.97
CA GLN A 121 -0.30 -1.37 -18.13
C GLN A 121 -0.33 -2.13 -16.80
N MET A 122 -0.13 -1.41 -15.69
CA MET A 122 -0.20 -1.94 -14.33
C MET A 122 -1.63 -1.88 -13.78
N ASP A 123 -2.01 -2.89 -13.03
CA ASP A 123 -3.26 -2.86 -12.25
C ASP A 123 -3.09 -2.13 -10.92
N VAL A 124 -1.89 -2.23 -10.31
CA VAL A 124 -1.57 -1.61 -9.02
C VAL A 124 -0.28 -0.78 -9.13
N VAL A 125 -0.40 0.53 -8.97
CA VAL A 125 0.74 1.46 -8.90
C VAL A 125 0.80 2.05 -7.51
N ILE A 126 1.86 1.72 -6.78
CA ILE A 126 2.19 2.29 -5.46
C ILE A 126 3.28 3.33 -5.68
N ALA A 127 3.05 4.58 -5.31
CA ALA A 127 4.06 5.62 -5.38
C ALA A 127 4.72 5.83 -4.01
N SER A 128 6.04 5.78 -3.94
CA SER A 128 6.79 5.81 -2.68
C SER A 128 7.98 6.76 -2.71
N VAL A 129 8.33 7.33 -1.56
CA VAL A 129 9.52 8.17 -1.38
C VAL A 129 10.65 7.32 -0.80
N HIS A 130 11.77 7.18 -1.56
CA HIS A 130 12.95 6.44 -1.12
C HIS A 130 14.23 7.28 -1.06
N SER A 131 14.14 8.55 -1.38
CA SER A 131 15.31 9.45 -1.44
C SER A 131 14.97 10.85 -0.93
N LEU A 132 16.01 11.66 -0.66
CA LEU A 132 15.86 13.07 -0.29
C LEU A 132 14.94 13.30 0.92
N PHE A 133 15.06 12.45 1.94
CA PHE A 133 14.22 12.48 3.16
C PHE A 133 14.33 13.79 3.98
N ASN A 134 15.35 14.62 3.71
CA ASN A 134 15.62 15.87 4.44
C ASN A 134 15.02 17.11 3.75
N GLN A 135 14.17 16.95 2.75
CA GLN A 135 13.48 18.09 2.15
C GLN A 135 12.62 18.82 3.21
N PRO A 136 12.54 20.17 3.15
CA PRO A 136 11.63 20.95 3.98
C PRO A 136 10.18 20.48 3.81
N GLU A 137 9.37 20.59 4.87
CA GLU A 137 7.97 20.13 4.90
C GLU A 137 7.16 20.57 3.68
N ALA A 138 7.20 21.85 3.33
CA ALA A 138 6.45 22.38 2.19
C ALA A 138 6.88 21.71 0.87
N GLN A 139 8.19 21.50 0.67
CA GLN A 139 8.73 20.88 -0.54
C GLN A 139 8.37 19.38 -0.59
N MET A 140 8.52 18.67 0.51
CA MET A 140 8.14 17.25 0.59
C MET A 140 6.64 17.07 0.36
N THR A 141 5.82 17.95 0.94
CA THR A 141 4.36 17.91 0.75
C THR A 141 4.00 18.14 -0.72
N GLU A 142 4.56 19.18 -1.36
CA GLU A 142 4.32 19.46 -2.79
C GLU A 142 4.78 18.30 -3.69
N ARG A 143 5.95 17.72 -3.41
CA ARG A 143 6.49 16.53 -4.08
C ARG A 143 5.51 15.37 -4.07
N VAL A 144 4.96 15.04 -2.91
CA VAL A 144 4.02 13.93 -2.77
C VAL A 144 2.66 14.25 -3.39
N LEU A 145 2.16 15.48 -3.22
CA LEU A 145 0.90 15.94 -3.83
C LEU A 145 0.98 15.83 -5.36
N ARG A 146 2.07 16.28 -5.97
CA ARG A 146 2.29 16.17 -7.42
C ARG A 146 2.30 14.70 -7.88
N ALA A 147 2.98 13.82 -7.15
CA ALA A 147 3.05 12.40 -7.50
C ALA A 147 1.67 11.72 -7.48
N ILE A 148 0.85 11.97 -6.44
CA ILE A 148 -0.49 11.37 -6.36
C ILE A 148 -1.49 11.95 -7.37
N GLU A 149 -1.20 13.08 -8.01
CA GLU A 149 -1.97 13.62 -9.12
C GLU A 149 -1.80 12.84 -10.42
N ASN A 150 -0.70 12.07 -10.55
CA ASN A 150 -0.52 11.19 -11.70
C ASN A 150 -1.72 10.21 -11.80
N PRO A 151 -2.37 10.11 -12.99
CA PRO A 151 -3.63 9.35 -13.14
C PRO A 151 -3.48 7.84 -12.94
N TYR A 152 -2.27 7.32 -12.92
CA TYR A 152 -2.01 5.89 -12.75
C TYR A 152 -1.69 5.50 -11.30
N VAL A 153 -1.30 6.44 -10.44
CA VAL A 153 -1.07 6.17 -9.02
C VAL A 153 -2.36 5.76 -8.34
N ARG A 154 -2.35 4.63 -7.65
CA ARG A 154 -3.51 4.07 -6.94
C ARG A 154 -3.35 4.10 -5.43
N ILE A 155 -2.13 3.94 -4.96
CA ILE A 155 -1.79 3.86 -3.54
C ILE A 155 -0.56 4.73 -3.29
N LEU A 156 -0.59 5.52 -2.21
CA LEU A 156 0.61 6.17 -1.68
C LEU A 156 1.25 5.24 -0.66
N GLY A 157 2.43 4.71 -0.97
CA GLY A 157 3.16 3.74 -0.15
C GLY A 157 3.85 4.39 1.04
N HIS A 158 3.86 3.72 2.21
CA HIS A 158 4.48 4.14 3.49
C HIS A 158 4.69 5.67 3.60
N PRO A 159 3.58 6.44 3.73
CA PRO A 159 3.50 7.87 3.41
C PRO A 159 4.38 8.81 4.24
N THR A 160 4.91 8.36 5.38
CA THR A 160 5.81 9.18 6.22
C THR A 160 7.26 8.73 6.15
N GLY A 161 7.52 7.59 5.51
CA GLY A 161 8.86 7.00 5.36
C GLY A 161 9.56 6.68 6.67
N ARG A 162 8.85 6.63 7.80
CA ARG A 162 9.43 6.31 9.10
C ARG A 162 9.96 4.88 9.16
N LEU A 163 11.01 4.69 9.93
CA LEU A 163 11.48 3.37 10.37
C LEU A 163 11.64 3.41 11.89
N LEU A 164 10.79 2.68 12.61
CA LEU A 164 10.76 2.69 14.06
C LEU A 164 12.14 2.36 14.64
N LEU A 165 12.60 3.17 15.60
CA LEU A 165 13.92 3.10 16.23
C LEU A 165 15.12 3.32 15.29
N ARG A 166 14.91 3.71 14.02
CA ARG A 166 16.01 3.89 13.05
C ARG A 166 15.94 5.23 12.31
N ARG A 167 14.75 5.66 11.90
CA ARG A 167 14.55 6.90 11.15
C ARG A 167 13.19 7.50 11.48
N GLU A 168 13.21 8.75 11.91
CA GLU A 168 11.98 9.52 12.10
C GLU A 168 11.23 9.69 10.78
N ALA A 169 9.93 10.00 10.88
CA ALA A 169 9.16 10.42 9.72
C ALA A 169 9.79 11.66 9.08
N PHE A 170 9.83 11.72 7.77
CA PHE A 170 10.24 12.96 7.11
C PHE A 170 9.19 14.07 7.35
N GLN A 171 9.61 15.34 7.22
CA GLN A 171 8.72 16.47 7.42
C GLN A 171 7.71 16.53 6.26
N ILE A 172 6.41 16.41 6.58
CA ILE A 172 5.33 16.42 5.60
C ILE A 172 4.02 16.86 6.28
N ASP A 173 3.23 17.69 5.61
CA ASP A 173 1.83 17.93 5.99
C ASP A 173 0.97 16.72 5.57
N ILE A 174 1.01 15.68 6.39
CA ILE A 174 0.30 14.43 6.11
C ILE A 174 -1.22 14.62 6.03
N ALA A 175 -1.77 15.63 6.74
CA ALA A 175 -3.20 15.90 6.72
C ALA A 175 -3.65 16.43 5.35
N SER A 176 -2.88 17.34 4.76
CA SER A 176 -3.13 17.84 3.40
C SER A 176 -2.97 16.74 2.36
N VAL A 177 -1.98 15.88 2.50
CA VAL A 177 -1.77 14.74 1.60
C VAL A 177 -2.93 13.75 1.67
N ILE A 178 -3.38 13.35 2.86
CA ILE A 178 -4.52 12.43 3.03
C ILE A 178 -5.80 13.04 2.44
N ARG A 179 -6.05 14.33 2.68
CA ARG A 179 -7.22 15.02 2.10
C ARG A 179 -7.17 14.99 0.57
N ARG A 180 -6.02 15.33 -0.01
CA ARG A 180 -5.87 15.32 -1.47
C ARG A 180 -5.97 13.91 -2.05
N ALA A 181 -5.40 12.92 -1.40
CA ALA A 181 -5.53 11.51 -1.78
C ALA A 181 -7.01 11.08 -1.80
N SER A 182 -7.78 11.45 -0.77
CA SER A 182 -9.23 11.17 -0.73
C SER A 182 -9.98 11.82 -1.89
N GLU A 183 -9.70 13.10 -2.21
CA GLU A 183 -10.31 13.83 -3.33
C GLU A 183 -10.00 13.16 -4.68
N LEU A 184 -8.80 12.62 -4.84
CA LEU A 184 -8.34 11.97 -6.05
C LEU A 184 -8.72 10.49 -6.14
N GLY A 185 -9.30 9.90 -5.10
CA GLY A 185 -9.55 8.45 -5.04
C GLY A 185 -8.27 7.61 -4.96
N VAL A 186 -7.17 8.19 -4.46
CA VAL A 186 -5.92 7.48 -4.15
C VAL A 186 -6.01 6.96 -2.72
N ALA A 187 -5.70 5.68 -2.52
CA ALA A 187 -5.62 5.12 -1.18
C ALA A 187 -4.29 5.49 -0.50
N VAL A 188 -4.30 5.59 0.81
CA VAL A 188 -3.06 5.67 1.60
C VAL A 188 -2.71 4.31 2.17
N GLU A 189 -1.43 3.97 2.14
CA GLU A 189 -0.97 2.71 2.69
C GLU A 189 -0.93 2.75 4.22
N HIS A 190 -1.27 1.63 4.84
CA HIS A 190 -0.73 1.21 6.12
C HIS A 190 0.23 0.04 5.90
N ASN A 191 1.52 0.34 5.90
CA ASN A 191 2.57 -0.66 5.82
C ASN A 191 2.64 -1.42 7.15
N ALA A 192 2.32 -2.72 7.11
CA ALA A 192 2.21 -3.57 8.30
C ALA A 192 3.56 -4.10 8.81
N TYR A 193 4.67 -3.79 8.11
CA TYR A 193 6.00 -4.21 8.55
C TYR A 193 6.32 -3.60 9.92
N PRO A 194 6.72 -4.41 10.90
CA PRO A 194 6.92 -3.94 12.29
C PRO A 194 7.90 -2.78 12.43
N ASP A 195 8.88 -2.69 11.52
CA ASP A 195 9.84 -1.58 11.52
C ASP A 195 9.24 -0.26 10.99
N ARG A 196 8.07 -0.32 10.31
CA ARG A 196 7.39 0.84 9.75
C ARG A 196 6.11 1.19 10.52
N LEU A 197 5.08 0.33 10.45
CA LEU A 197 3.71 0.60 10.90
C LEU A 197 3.24 1.98 10.44
N ASP A 198 3.39 2.26 9.15
CA ASP A 198 3.23 3.57 8.50
C ASP A 198 2.06 3.52 7.49
N LEU A 199 1.03 4.29 7.65
CA LEU A 199 0.71 5.36 8.60
C LEU A 199 0.50 4.87 10.04
N CYS A 200 0.74 5.74 11.03
CA CYS A 200 0.40 5.44 12.42
C CYS A 200 -1.13 5.47 12.66
N ASP A 201 -1.56 4.96 13.81
CA ASP A 201 -2.98 4.88 14.19
C ASP A 201 -3.70 6.24 14.22
N ARG A 202 -3.01 7.31 14.64
CA ARG A 202 -3.56 8.68 14.61
C ARG A 202 -3.86 9.13 13.17
N ASP A 203 -2.92 8.93 12.25
CA ASP A 203 -3.06 9.38 10.87
C ASP A 203 -4.01 8.48 10.08
N LEU A 204 -4.09 7.19 10.41
CA LEU A 204 -5.13 6.28 9.92
C LEU A 204 -6.54 6.71 10.34
N ARG A 205 -6.70 7.19 11.58
CA ARG A 205 -7.97 7.72 12.04
C ARG A 205 -8.37 8.97 11.26
N LEU A 206 -7.41 9.88 11.04
CA LEU A 206 -7.62 11.04 10.19
C LEU A 206 -8.03 10.65 8.76
N ALA A 207 -7.36 9.64 8.17
CA ALA A 207 -7.72 9.13 6.85
C ALA A 207 -9.17 8.64 6.79
N LYS A 208 -9.60 7.89 7.81
CA LYS A 208 -11.01 7.48 7.95
C LYS A 208 -11.95 8.68 8.03
N GLU A 209 -11.65 9.65 8.87
CA GLU A 209 -12.49 10.86 9.08
C GLU A 209 -12.60 11.69 7.79
N LEU A 210 -11.57 11.71 6.97
CA LEU A 210 -11.54 12.37 5.66
C LEU A 210 -12.10 11.49 4.52
N GLY A 211 -12.56 10.26 4.81
CA GLY A 211 -13.12 9.34 3.81
C GLY A 211 -12.08 8.73 2.87
N CYS A 212 -10.78 8.89 3.17
CA CYS A 212 -9.70 8.29 2.39
C CYS A 212 -9.67 6.77 2.62
N LYS A 213 -9.58 5.99 1.54
CA LYS A 213 -9.44 4.53 1.63
C LYS A 213 -8.03 4.15 2.07
N ILE A 214 -7.93 3.06 2.81
CA ILE A 214 -6.67 2.53 3.30
C ILE A 214 -6.38 1.21 2.59
N SER A 215 -5.12 1.04 2.15
CA SER A 215 -4.57 -0.24 1.73
C SER A 215 -3.62 -0.74 2.80
N ILE A 216 -3.88 -1.93 3.37
CA ILE A 216 -2.99 -2.54 4.35
C ILE A 216 -2.10 -3.56 3.66
N ASN A 217 -0.78 -3.40 3.73
CA ASN A 217 0.15 -4.24 3.01
C ASN A 217 1.36 -4.59 3.87
N THR A 218 2.03 -5.70 3.53
CA THR A 218 3.15 -6.20 4.33
C THR A 218 4.52 -5.76 3.84
N ASP A 219 4.62 -5.23 2.62
CA ASP A 219 5.90 -4.88 1.99
C ASP A 219 6.84 -6.09 2.03
N SER A 220 6.28 -7.25 1.59
CA SER A 220 6.91 -8.55 1.76
C SER A 220 8.04 -8.75 0.77
N HIS A 221 9.25 -9.01 1.28
CA HIS A 221 10.44 -9.41 0.52
C HIS A 221 10.76 -10.91 0.68
N HIS A 222 9.90 -11.63 1.39
CA HIS A 222 9.99 -13.07 1.60
C HIS A 222 8.61 -13.60 2.00
N THR A 223 8.29 -14.83 1.63
CA THR A 223 6.98 -15.46 1.91
C THR A 223 6.57 -15.41 3.38
N SER A 224 7.53 -15.53 4.32
CA SER A 224 7.26 -15.41 5.75
C SER A 224 6.87 -14.00 6.21
N HIS A 225 7.19 -12.94 5.42
CA HIS A 225 6.85 -11.57 5.79
C HIS A 225 5.34 -11.31 5.76
N MET A 226 4.56 -12.07 4.99
CA MET A 226 3.11 -11.96 4.97
C MET A 226 2.45 -12.16 6.34
N GLU A 227 3.12 -12.86 7.28
CA GLU A 227 2.66 -12.99 8.66
C GLU A 227 2.59 -11.66 9.42
N LYS A 228 3.31 -10.65 8.92
CA LYS A 228 3.36 -9.32 9.52
C LYS A 228 2.04 -8.57 9.39
N MET A 229 1.14 -8.98 8.49
CA MET A 229 -0.22 -8.45 8.37
C MET A 229 -0.92 -8.30 9.73
N ARG A 230 -0.71 -9.23 10.66
CA ARG A 230 -1.26 -9.19 12.02
C ARG A 230 -0.91 -7.94 12.82
N TYR A 231 0.26 -7.34 12.57
CA TYR A 231 0.67 -6.11 13.25
C TYR A 231 -0.07 -4.90 12.70
N GLY A 232 -0.21 -4.84 11.38
CA GLY A 232 -1.00 -3.81 10.72
C GLY A 232 -2.46 -3.84 11.15
N ILE A 233 -3.08 -5.02 11.21
CA ILE A 233 -4.46 -5.16 11.70
C ILE A 233 -4.63 -4.53 13.09
N ARG A 234 -3.68 -4.71 14.00
CA ARG A 234 -3.74 -4.12 15.34
C ARG A 234 -3.74 -2.59 15.28
N GLN A 235 -2.96 -1.99 14.39
CA GLN A 235 -2.93 -0.54 14.18
C GLN A 235 -4.25 -0.02 13.57
N LEU A 236 -4.78 -0.72 12.56
CA LEU A 236 -6.08 -0.39 12.00
C LEU A 236 -7.19 -0.40 13.06
N ARG A 237 -7.17 -1.39 13.95
CA ARG A 237 -8.14 -1.51 15.05
C ARG A 237 -8.00 -0.37 16.07
N ARG A 238 -6.78 0.06 16.40
CA ARG A 238 -6.54 1.26 17.25
C ARG A 238 -7.11 2.52 16.63
N ALA A 239 -7.07 2.64 15.32
CA ALA A 239 -7.64 3.73 14.55
C ALA A 239 -9.16 3.61 14.30
N TRP A 240 -9.83 2.61 14.88
CA TRP A 240 -11.27 2.36 14.73
C TRP A 240 -11.70 2.00 13.30
N LEU A 241 -10.80 1.42 12.52
CA LEU A 241 -11.12 1.03 11.15
C LEU A 241 -12.01 -0.22 11.11
N THR A 242 -12.89 -0.21 10.14
CA THR A 242 -13.81 -1.29 9.82
C THR A 242 -13.48 -1.88 8.45
N LYS A 243 -14.13 -2.96 8.08
CA LYS A 243 -14.01 -3.55 6.74
C LYS A 243 -14.31 -2.54 5.62
N ALA A 244 -15.21 -1.59 5.84
CA ALA A 244 -15.60 -0.61 4.83
C ALA A 244 -14.50 0.43 4.51
N ASP A 245 -13.55 0.61 5.42
CA ASP A 245 -12.47 1.60 5.29
C ASP A 245 -11.27 1.04 4.52
N VAL A 246 -11.17 -0.29 4.35
CA VAL A 246 -9.96 -1.01 3.90
C VAL A 246 -10.19 -1.70 2.55
N LEU A 247 -9.38 -1.34 1.55
CA LEU A 247 -9.48 -1.90 0.20
C LEU A 247 -9.20 -3.41 0.16
N ASN A 248 -8.25 -3.88 0.96
CA ASN A 248 -7.87 -5.30 1.02
C ASN A 248 -8.97 -6.22 1.58
N ALA A 249 -10.06 -5.65 2.10
CA ALA A 249 -11.23 -6.41 2.52
C ALA A 249 -12.26 -6.66 1.39
N LEU A 250 -12.04 -6.10 0.22
CA LEU A 250 -12.83 -6.31 -1.00
C LEU A 250 -12.42 -7.60 -1.70
N SER A 251 -13.30 -8.19 -2.49
CA SER A 251 -12.94 -9.28 -3.41
C SER A 251 -11.99 -8.79 -4.50
N ALA A 252 -11.29 -9.69 -5.17
CA ALA A 252 -10.36 -9.35 -6.25
C ALA A 252 -10.96 -8.40 -7.30
N ASN A 253 -12.20 -8.67 -7.72
CA ASN A 253 -12.87 -7.85 -8.74
C ASN A 253 -13.32 -6.49 -8.18
N GLU A 254 -13.86 -6.46 -6.96
CA GLU A 254 -14.25 -5.21 -6.28
C GLU A 254 -13.04 -4.34 -5.99
N PHE A 255 -11.92 -4.94 -5.59
CA PHE A 255 -10.65 -4.23 -5.37
C PHE A 255 -10.17 -3.53 -6.64
N LEU A 256 -10.08 -4.25 -7.78
CA LEU A 256 -9.70 -3.64 -9.06
C LEU A 256 -10.69 -2.56 -9.51
N ALA A 257 -11.98 -2.77 -9.32
CA ALA A 257 -13.00 -1.78 -9.65
C ALA A 257 -12.83 -0.51 -8.79
N ALA A 258 -12.58 -0.67 -7.48
CA ALA A 258 -12.33 0.45 -6.58
C ALA A 258 -11.08 1.25 -6.96
N LEU A 259 -9.99 0.59 -7.37
CA LEU A 259 -8.78 1.27 -7.83
C LEU A 259 -8.99 2.05 -9.14
N ARG A 260 -9.89 1.59 -10.01
CA ARG A 260 -10.18 2.21 -11.32
C ARG A 260 -11.19 3.35 -11.23
N SER A 261 -11.98 3.39 -10.15
CA SER A 261 -13.03 4.40 -9.94
C SER A 261 -12.50 5.75 -9.44
N ARG A 262 -11.36 6.21 -9.97
CA ARG A 262 -10.86 7.57 -9.70
C ARG A 262 -11.83 8.59 -10.32
N PRO A 263 -12.22 9.65 -9.57
CA PRO A 263 -13.09 10.71 -10.08
C PRO A 263 -12.47 11.46 -11.26
#